data_ac37d03c647d3fed7511937303345c6f
#
_entry.id   ac37d03c647d3fed7511937303345c6f
#
_cell.length_a   1.000
_cell.length_b   1.000
_cell.length_c   1.000
_cell.angle_alpha   90.00
_cell.angle_beta   90.00
_cell.angle_gamma   90.00
#
_symmetry.space_group_name_H-M   'P 1'
#
loop_
_entity.id
_entity.type
_entity.pdbx_description
1 polymer ?
#
loop_
_entity_poly.entity_id
_entity_poly.type
_entity_poly.pdbx_seq_one_letter_code
_entity_poly.pdbx_strand_id
1 'polypeptide(L)'
;KVANGVIATAELYKKTMDNAGACIAPDSFQRIKDQKVQANVKFLINQANLRKSELKNNSVKEFVKMLKSINADRKGLNMKNVEVAAYASPDGGFAFNDKLSKNREKVSTKYVNKQLKAAKLGGTDVDAHYTAQDWEGFKELVAASNLQDKDVILRVLEMYKDPAERESQIKNMSEGFRELATGILPELRRSRLIINYQTVGRSDDEINEQYAADPSKLS
;
A
#
# COMPACT_ATOMS: atom_id res chain seq x y z
N LYS A 1 -60.58 -41.93 11.04
CA LYS A 1 -59.99 -42.17 9.70
C LYS A 1 -58.59 -41.60 9.65
N VAL A 2 -57.60 -42.49 9.73
CA VAL A 2 -56.21 -42.11 9.54
C VAL A 2 -56.01 -41.94 8.03
N ALA A 3 -55.56 -40.82 7.58
CA ALA A 3 -55.27 -40.58 6.18
C ALA A 3 -54.14 -41.55 5.73
N ASN A 4 -54.41 -42.37 4.72
CA ASN A 4 -53.39 -43.17 4.07
C ASN A 4 -52.52 -42.25 3.24
N GLY A 5 -51.48 -41.77 3.81
CA GLY A 5 -50.43 -41.05 3.07
C GLY A 5 -49.47 -42.07 2.47
N VAL A 6 -49.53 -42.26 1.18
CA VAL A 6 -48.48 -43.00 0.45
C VAL A 6 -47.31 -42.06 0.33
N ILE A 7 -46.29 -42.31 1.11
CA ILE A 7 -45.01 -41.58 0.97
C ILE A 7 -44.23 -42.30 -0.14
N ALA A 8 -44.37 -41.81 -1.36
CA ALA A 8 -43.52 -42.24 -2.48
C ALA A 8 -42.11 -41.65 -2.30
N THR A 9 -41.39 -42.19 -1.36
CA THR A 9 -40.03 -41.68 -0.97
C THR A 9 -39.06 -41.68 -2.15
N ALA A 10 -39.14 -42.69 -3.03
CA ALA A 10 -38.29 -42.77 -4.21
C ALA A 10 -38.62 -41.67 -5.25
N GLU A 11 -39.92 -41.39 -5.45
CA GLU A 11 -40.37 -40.35 -6.37
C GLU A 11 -40.14 -38.94 -5.83
N LEU A 12 -40.33 -38.76 -4.53
CA LEU A 12 -40.00 -37.50 -3.84
C LEU A 12 -38.49 -37.23 -3.85
N TYR A 13 -37.69 -38.26 -3.62
CA TYR A 13 -36.23 -38.18 -3.69
C TYR A 13 -35.76 -37.81 -5.09
N LYS A 14 -36.33 -38.47 -6.12
CA LYS A 14 -36.02 -38.16 -7.53
C LYS A 14 -36.41 -36.72 -7.88
N LYS A 15 -37.63 -36.27 -7.50
CA LYS A 15 -38.06 -34.88 -7.70
C LYS A 15 -37.19 -33.88 -6.96
N THR A 16 -36.75 -34.22 -5.77
CA THR A 16 -35.85 -33.35 -5.00
C THR A 16 -34.48 -33.27 -5.64
N MET A 17 -33.96 -34.37 -6.18
CA MET A 17 -32.69 -34.38 -6.92
C MET A 17 -32.81 -33.70 -8.29
N ASP A 18 -33.92 -33.86 -9.00
CA ASP A 18 -34.20 -33.20 -10.29
C ASP A 18 -34.40 -31.67 -10.12
N ASN A 19 -34.95 -31.25 -8.96
CA ASN A 19 -35.12 -29.82 -8.60
C ASN A 19 -33.98 -29.21 -7.83
N ALA A 20 -33.03 -30.04 -7.37
CA ALA A 20 -31.78 -29.52 -6.80
C ALA A 20 -30.87 -29.02 -7.93
N GLY A 21 -31.30 -27.94 -8.59
CA GLY A 21 -30.40 -27.17 -9.43
C GLY A 21 -29.20 -26.75 -8.57
N ALA A 22 -28.02 -27.20 -8.95
CA ALA A 22 -26.81 -26.72 -8.29
C ALA A 22 -26.81 -25.18 -8.38
N CYS A 23 -27.02 -24.51 -7.27
CA CYS A 23 -26.79 -23.06 -7.17
C CYS A 23 -25.30 -22.82 -7.31
N ILE A 24 -24.84 -22.68 -8.54
CA ILE A 24 -23.47 -22.25 -8.82
C ILE A 24 -23.48 -20.74 -8.67
N ALA A 25 -23.01 -20.25 -7.52
CA ALA A 25 -22.67 -18.85 -7.39
C ALA A 25 -21.27 -18.66 -8.00
N PRO A 26 -21.05 -17.64 -8.86
CA PRO A 26 -19.72 -17.32 -9.33
C PRO A 26 -18.89 -16.93 -8.10
N ASP A 27 -17.87 -17.71 -7.79
CA ASP A 27 -16.89 -17.32 -6.80
C ASP A 27 -15.96 -16.27 -7.41
N SER A 28 -15.44 -15.36 -6.58
CA SER A 28 -14.43 -14.39 -6.99
C SER A 28 -13.03 -14.96 -6.83
N PHE A 29 -12.86 -16.27 -7.02
CA PHE A 29 -11.57 -16.91 -6.87
C PHE A 29 -10.57 -16.38 -7.90
N GLN A 30 -9.45 -15.90 -7.41
CA GLN A 30 -8.31 -15.46 -8.21
C GLN A 30 -7.07 -16.21 -7.76
N ARG A 31 -6.51 -17.04 -8.64
CA ARG A 31 -5.26 -17.76 -8.35
C ARG A 31 -4.08 -16.80 -8.18
N ILE A 32 -4.08 -15.70 -8.92
CA ILE A 32 -3.05 -14.67 -8.87
C ILE A 32 -3.70 -13.39 -8.36
N LYS A 33 -3.17 -12.85 -7.25
CA LYS A 33 -3.65 -11.59 -6.65
C LYS A 33 -2.52 -10.59 -6.54
N ASP A 34 -2.74 -9.40 -7.06
CA ASP A 34 -1.82 -8.28 -6.87
C ASP A 34 -1.87 -7.80 -5.42
N GLN A 35 -0.69 -7.62 -4.84
CA GLN A 35 -0.49 -7.21 -3.46
C GLN A 35 0.55 -6.10 -3.39
N LYS A 36 0.46 -5.31 -2.32
CA LYS A 36 1.35 -4.18 -2.08
C LYS A 36 1.76 -4.11 -0.62
N VAL A 37 3.05 -3.98 -0.37
CA VAL A 37 3.59 -3.61 0.95
C VAL A 37 4.23 -2.24 0.85
N GLN A 38 3.86 -1.35 1.76
CA GLN A 38 4.37 0.02 1.80
C GLN A 38 4.96 0.34 3.16
N ALA A 39 6.13 0.96 3.15
CA ALA A 39 6.76 1.55 4.33
C ALA A 39 7.01 3.04 4.14
N ASN A 40 6.90 3.80 5.22
CA ASN A 40 7.22 5.22 5.23
C ASN A 40 8.45 5.47 6.11
N VAL A 41 9.40 6.21 5.57
CA VAL A 41 10.57 6.72 6.31
C VAL A 41 10.47 8.23 6.39
N LYS A 42 10.32 8.77 7.60
CA LYS A 42 10.16 10.20 7.83
C LYS A 42 11.50 10.91 8.01
N PHE A 43 11.56 12.13 7.51
CA PHE A 43 12.73 13.01 7.63
C PHE A 43 12.44 14.20 8.54
N LEU A 44 13.49 14.70 9.18
CA LEU A 44 13.40 15.98 9.86
C LEU A 44 13.33 17.13 8.84
N ILE A 45 12.89 18.29 9.33
CA ILE A 45 12.81 19.50 8.50
C ILE A 45 14.19 19.79 7.88
N ASN A 46 14.20 20.12 6.60
CA ASN A 46 15.41 20.43 5.82
C ASN A 46 16.49 19.34 5.80
N GLN A 47 16.15 18.09 6.14
CA GLN A 47 17.11 16.99 6.17
C GLN A 47 16.72 15.86 5.22
N ALA A 48 17.76 15.18 4.70
CA ALA A 48 17.62 13.97 3.88
C ALA A 48 18.31 12.74 4.53
N ASN A 49 18.71 12.85 5.81
CA ASN A 49 19.41 11.77 6.50
C ASN A 49 18.43 10.69 7.00
N LEU A 50 18.69 9.43 6.65
CA LEU A 50 17.95 8.30 7.18
C LEU A 50 18.30 8.05 8.65
N ARG A 51 17.36 8.29 9.55
CA ARG A 51 17.56 8.07 10.98
C ARG A 51 17.40 6.59 11.33
N LYS A 52 18.25 6.09 12.22
CA LYS A 52 18.18 4.70 12.69
C LYS A 52 16.85 4.35 13.35
N SER A 53 16.19 5.31 14.01
CA SER A 53 14.86 5.14 14.60
C SER A 53 13.81 4.87 13.54
N GLU A 54 13.81 5.62 12.44
CA GLU A 54 12.87 5.43 11.32
C GLU A 54 13.07 4.07 10.63
N LEU A 55 14.32 3.65 10.44
CA LEU A 55 14.64 2.34 9.86
C LEU A 55 14.27 1.16 10.75
N LYS A 56 13.93 1.40 12.03
CA LYS A 56 13.47 0.39 12.99
C LYS A 56 11.96 0.39 13.20
N ASN A 57 11.21 1.28 12.54
CA ASN A 57 9.75 1.31 12.64
C ASN A 57 9.14 0.01 12.07
N ASN A 58 7.91 -0.29 12.44
CA ASN A 58 7.26 -1.55 12.09
C ASN A 58 7.06 -1.70 10.57
N SER A 59 6.66 -0.62 9.88
CA SER A 59 6.42 -0.68 8.43
C SER A 59 7.71 -0.98 7.65
N VAL A 60 8.86 -0.42 8.05
CA VAL A 60 10.15 -0.73 7.43
C VAL A 60 10.59 -2.17 7.74
N LYS A 61 10.34 -2.66 8.96
CA LYS A 61 10.61 -4.07 9.29
C LYS A 61 9.77 -5.02 8.45
N GLU A 62 8.49 -4.72 8.25
CA GLU A 62 7.57 -5.50 7.39
C GLU A 62 8.03 -5.47 5.93
N PHE A 63 8.44 -4.32 5.42
CA PHE A 63 9.02 -4.19 4.10
C PHE A 63 10.25 -5.10 3.93
N VAL A 64 11.20 -5.05 4.87
CA VAL A 64 12.40 -5.91 4.83
C VAL A 64 12.04 -7.39 5.00
N LYS A 65 11.07 -7.72 5.86
CA LYS A 65 10.56 -9.08 6.03
C LYS A 65 9.97 -9.61 4.73
N MET A 66 9.17 -8.79 4.03
CA MET A 66 8.57 -9.17 2.75
C MET A 66 9.61 -9.48 1.68
N LEU A 67 10.68 -8.67 1.55
CA LEU A 67 11.78 -8.98 0.64
C LEU A 67 12.41 -10.36 0.91
N LYS A 68 12.57 -10.71 2.19
CA LYS A 68 13.08 -12.03 2.57
C LYS A 68 12.10 -13.16 2.26
N SER A 69 10.80 -12.93 2.49
CA SER A 69 9.74 -13.90 2.16
C SER A 69 9.67 -14.16 0.65
N ILE A 70 9.76 -13.13 -0.18
CA ILE A 70 9.79 -13.25 -1.65
C ILE A 70 10.99 -14.09 -2.10
N ASN A 71 12.16 -13.89 -1.49
CA ASN A 71 13.33 -14.73 -1.83
C ASN A 71 13.16 -16.17 -1.35
N ALA A 72 12.49 -16.41 -0.23
CA ALA A 72 12.26 -17.75 0.33
C ALA A 72 11.22 -18.54 -0.45
N ASP A 73 10.19 -17.87 -0.95
CA ASP A 73 9.09 -18.47 -1.72
C ASP A 73 8.90 -17.77 -3.06
N ARG A 74 9.76 -18.06 -4.03
CA ARG A 74 9.69 -17.48 -5.37
C ARG A 74 8.58 -18.05 -6.25
N LYS A 75 7.95 -19.13 -5.85
CA LYS A 75 6.82 -19.71 -6.57
C LYS A 75 5.52 -19.04 -6.15
N GLY A 76 5.29 -18.92 -4.84
CA GLY A 76 4.07 -18.33 -4.27
C GLY A 76 4.07 -16.80 -4.24
N LEU A 77 5.26 -16.17 -4.31
CA LEU A 77 5.43 -14.71 -4.23
C LEU A 77 6.24 -14.18 -5.42
N ASN A 78 5.54 -13.63 -6.39
CA ASN A 78 6.17 -13.07 -7.59
C ASN A 78 6.33 -11.55 -7.44
N MET A 79 7.57 -11.06 -7.27
CA MET A 79 7.84 -9.64 -7.19
C MET A 79 7.71 -8.98 -8.57
N LYS A 80 6.91 -7.91 -8.65
CA LYS A 80 6.71 -7.12 -9.87
C LYS A 80 7.76 -6.02 -9.98
N ASN A 81 7.75 -5.11 -9.05
CA ASN A 81 8.71 -4.01 -8.96
C ASN A 81 8.88 -3.53 -7.52
N VAL A 82 9.93 -2.78 -7.30
CA VAL A 82 10.16 -2.02 -6.07
C VAL A 82 10.22 -0.55 -6.43
N GLU A 83 9.46 0.28 -5.69
CA GLU A 83 9.35 1.70 -5.95
C GLU A 83 9.83 2.51 -4.74
N VAL A 84 10.51 3.61 -5.00
CA VAL A 84 10.92 4.60 -4.01
C VAL A 84 10.39 5.96 -4.42
N ALA A 85 9.39 6.46 -3.72
CA ALA A 85 8.82 7.78 -3.93
C ALA A 85 9.20 8.72 -2.78
N ALA A 86 10.02 9.73 -3.05
CA ALA A 86 10.49 10.67 -2.05
C ALA A 86 9.79 12.02 -2.18
N TYR A 87 9.45 12.61 -1.04
CA TYR A 87 8.67 13.84 -1.00
C TYR A 87 9.32 14.90 -0.13
N ALA A 88 9.16 16.16 -0.52
CA ALA A 88 9.28 17.28 0.38
C ALA A 88 7.90 17.88 0.67
N SER A 89 7.73 18.42 1.88
CA SER A 89 6.51 19.14 2.25
C SER A 89 6.38 20.42 1.41
N PRO A 90 5.17 20.89 1.13
CA PRO A 90 4.96 22.05 0.25
C PRO A 90 5.37 23.39 0.87
N ASP A 91 5.75 23.40 2.16
CA ASP A 91 6.28 24.58 2.86
C ASP A 91 7.73 24.85 2.42
N GLY A 92 7.96 25.96 1.78
CA GLY A 92 9.30 26.40 1.34
C GLY A 92 9.46 26.46 -0.17
N GLY A 93 10.52 27.15 -0.59
CA GLY A 93 10.77 27.44 -2.00
C GLY A 93 11.00 26.17 -2.85
N PHE A 94 10.40 26.15 -4.03
CA PHE A 94 10.44 25.00 -4.95
C PHE A 94 11.87 24.51 -5.23
N ALA A 95 12.82 25.41 -5.56
CA ALA A 95 14.20 25.03 -5.89
C ALA A 95 14.95 24.35 -4.74
N PHE A 96 14.65 24.73 -3.49
CA PHE A 96 15.20 24.07 -2.32
C PHE A 96 14.58 22.68 -2.12
N ASN A 97 13.27 22.59 -2.20
CA ASN A 97 12.52 21.36 -2.03
C ASN A 97 12.80 20.33 -3.15
N ASP A 98 13.08 20.79 -4.38
CA ASP A 98 13.53 19.94 -5.48
C ASP A 98 14.84 19.23 -5.13
N LYS A 99 15.85 19.98 -4.69
CA LYS A 99 17.12 19.40 -4.22
C LYS A 99 16.94 18.48 -3.02
N LEU A 100 16.08 18.86 -2.08
CA LEU A 100 15.83 18.10 -0.86
C LEU A 100 15.15 16.77 -1.14
N SER A 101 14.09 16.78 -1.94
CA SER A 101 13.36 15.57 -2.32
C SER A 101 14.22 14.62 -3.16
N LYS A 102 15.02 15.15 -4.10
CA LYS A 102 16.02 14.38 -4.86
C LYS A 102 17.06 13.72 -3.96
N ASN A 103 17.57 14.43 -2.94
CA ASN A 103 18.49 13.85 -1.98
C ASN A 103 17.82 12.75 -1.12
N ARG A 104 16.57 12.94 -0.71
CA ARG A 104 15.77 11.93 0.00
C ARG A 104 15.56 10.68 -0.86
N GLU A 105 15.22 10.86 -2.15
CA GLU A 105 15.12 9.75 -3.11
C GLU A 105 16.44 8.98 -3.16
N LYS A 106 17.56 9.66 -3.40
CA LYS A 106 18.89 9.04 -3.53
C LYS A 106 19.29 8.21 -2.30
N VAL A 107 19.10 8.74 -1.08
CA VAL A 107 19.46 8.01 0.14
C VAL A 107 18.51 6.84 0.42
N SER A 108 17.23 7.00 0.09
CA SER A 108 16.22 5.94 0.25
C SER A 108 16.45 4.81 -0.75
N THR A 109 16.74 5.11 -2.00
CA THR A 109 17.09 4.14 -3.05
C THR A 109 18.38 3.37 -2.68
N LYS A 110 19.39 4.08 -2.16
CA LYS A 110 20.60 3.41 -1.66
C LYS A 110 20.28 2.43 -0.53
N TYR A 111 19.40 2.80 0.38
CA TYR A 111 18.94 1.90 1.45
C TYR A 111 18.20 0.69 0.90
N VAL A 112 17.23 0.89 0.01
CA VAL A 112 16.44 -0.19 -0.62
C VAL A 112 17.36 -1.15 -1.37
N ASN A 113 18.27 -0.66 -2.19
CA ASN A 113 19.26 -1.48 -2.91
C ASN A 113 20.13 -2.32 -1.95
N LYS A 114 20.50 -1.78 -0.80
CA LYS A 114 21.21 -2.53 0.24
C LYS A 114 20.35 -3.67 0.80
N GLN A 115 19.05 -3.42 1.05
CA GLN A 115 18.12 -4.46 1.53
C GLN A 115 17.86 -5.54 0.48
N LEU A 116 17.68 -5.16 -0.79
CA LEU A 116 17.54 -6.09 -1.91
C LEU A 116 18.75 -7.01 -2.03
N LYS A 117 19.97 -6.46 -1.96
CA LYS A 117 21.20 -7.27 -1.95
C LYS A 117 21.25 -8.22 -0.75
N ALA A 118 20.91 -7.76 0.43
CA ALA A 118 20.86 -8.58 1.65
C ALA A 118 19.80 -9.69 1.57
N ALA A 119 18.69 -9.45 0.86
CA ALA A 119 17.64 -10.43 0.60
C ALA A 119 17.93 -11.33 -0.62
N LYS A 120 19.11 -11.25 -1.24
CA LYS A 120 19.50 -11.99 -2.48
C LYS A 120 18.59 -11.68 -3.68
N LEU A 121 18.09 -10.46 -3.75
CA LEU A 121 17.26 -9.90 -4.82
C LEU A 121 17.98 -8.74 -5.54
N GLY A 122 19.30 -8.74 -5.56
CA GLY A 122 20.14 -7.63 -6.02
C GLY A 122 20.07 -7.30 -7.53
N GLY A 123 19.37 -8.11 -8.32
CA GLY A 123 19.10 -7.83 -9.74
C GLY A 123 17.78 -7.11 -10.00
N THR A 124 17.03 -6.77 -8.94
CA THR A 124 15.75 -6.06 -9.07
C THR A 124 15.99 -4.59 -9.37
N ASP A 125 15.32 -4.10 -10.39
CA ASP A 125 15.30 -2.68 -10.72
C ASP A 125 14.41 -1.92 -9.72
N VAL A 126 14.85 -0.72 -9.31
CA VAL A 126 14.13 0.14 -8.37
C VAL A 126 13.64 1.36 -9.13
N ASP A 127 12.32 1.47 -9.26
CA ASP A 127 11.69 2.67 -9.81
C ASP A 127 11.74 3.79 -8.75
N ALA A 128 12.59 4.79 -9.00
CA ALA A 128 12.84 5.86 -8.05
C ALA A 128 12.43 7.21 -8.62
N HIS A 129 11.56 7.91 -7.88
CA HIS A 129 11.12 9.25 -8.25
C HIS A 129 10.98 10.16 -7.02
N TYR A 130 10.87 11.46 -7.27
CA TYR A 130 10.72 12.43 -6.20
C TYR A 130 9.73 13.56 -6.57
N THR A 131 9.14 14.16 -5.56
CA THR A 131 8.21 15.28 -5.68
C THR A 131 8.69 16.43 -4.82
N ALA A 132 8.96 17.57 -5.44
CA ALA A 132 9.50 18.77 -4.76
C ALA A 132 8.53 19.39 -3.76
N GLN A 133 7.22 19.33 -4.06
CA GLN A 133 6.14 19.83 -3.20
C GLN A 133 4.95 18.88 -3.28
N ASP A 134 4.71 18.11 -2.22
CA ASP A 134 3.65 17.09 -2.14
C ASP A 134 2.29 17.74 -1.82
N TRP A 135 1.75 18.49 -2.77
CA TRP A 135 0.43 19.12 -2.62
C TRP A 135 -0.73 18.11 -2.61
N GLU A 136 -0.59 17.00 -3.33
CA GLU A 136 -1.59 15.92 -3.31
C GLU A 136 -1.65 15.24 -1.95
N GLY A 137 -0.50 14.82 -1.42
CA GLY A 137 -0.43 14.27 -0.08
C GLY A 137 -0.86 15.26 1.00
N PHE A 138 -0.59 16.55 0.80
CA PHE A 138 -1.09 17.61 1.67
C PHE A 138 -2.63 17.65 1.67
N LYS A 139 -3.25 17.68 0.49
CA LYS A 139 -4.70 17.65 0.32
C LYS A 139 -5.34 16.43 0.99
N GLU A 140 -4.76 15.24 0.76
CA GLU A 140 -5.23 13.98 1.38
C GLU A 140 -5.19 14.04 2.91
N LEU A 141 -4.07 14.49 3.49
CA LEU A 141 -3.92 14.56 4.94
C LEU A 141 -4.81 15.62 5.58
N VAL A 142 -4.97 16.78 4.94
CA VAL A 142 -5.90 17.83 5.41
C VAL A 142 -7.34 17.30 5.36
N ALA A 143 -7.75 16.67 4.26
CA ALA A 143 -9.09 16.10 4.13
C ALA A 143 -9.40 15.04 5.19
N ALA A 144 -8.41 14.22 5.55
CA ALA A 144 -8.53 13.18 6.57
C ALA A 144 -8.38 13.71 8.02
N SER A 145 -8.01 14.97 8.21
CA SER A 145 -7.76 15.56 9.53
C SER A 145 -9.02 16.08 10.19
N ASN A 146 -8.92 16.38 11.49
CA ASN A 146 -9.94 17.07 12.27
C ASN A 146 -9.63 18.55 12.48
N LEU A 147 -8.87 19.17 11.55
CA LEU A 147 -8.55 20.58 11.59
C LEU A 147 -9.83 21.42 11.51
N GLN A 148 -9.92 22.46 12.32
CA GLN A 148 -11.09 23.35 12.35
C GLN A 148 -11.24 24.08 11.00
N ASP A 149 -10.14 24.54 10.40
CA ASP A 149 -10.12 25.29 9.15
C ASP A 149 -9.96 24.42 7.89
N LYS A 150 -10.20 23.10 8.01
CA LYS A 150 -10.01 22.12 6.92
C LYS A 150 -10.65 22.54 5.61
N ASP A 151 -11.93 22.94 5.65
CA ASP A 151 -12.68 23.28 4.45
C ASP A 151 -12.16 24.56 3.79
N VAL A 152 -11.68 25.51 4.59
CA VAL A 152 -11.07 26.75 4.08
C VAL A 152 -9.74 26.43 3.41
N ILE A 153 -8.91 25.59 4.02
CA ILE A 153 -7.62 25.17 3.44
C ILE A 153 -7.86 24.42 2.12
N LEU A 154 -8.82 23.50 2.07
CA LEU A 154 -9.14 22.78 0.83
C LEU A 154 -9.63 23.71 -0.28
N ARG A 155 -10.44 24.72 0.05
CA ARG A 155 -10.85 25.77 -0.94
C ARG A 155 -9.67 26.57 -1.44
N VAL A 156 -8.74 26.95 -0.59
CA VAL A 156 -7.50 27.64 -1.02
C VAL A 156 -6.74 26.79 -2.03
N LEU A 157 -6.61 25.46 -1.83
CA LEU A 157 -5.96 24.56 -2.79
C LEU A 157 -6.69 24.47 -4.13
N GLU A 158 -8.00 24.65 -4.14
CA GLU A 158 -8.79 24.63 -5.38
C GLU A 158 -8.73 25.97 -6.13
N MET A 159 -8.73 27.08 -5.40
CA MET A 159 -8.75 28.44 -5.97
C MET A 159 -7.40 28.83 -6.54
N TYR A 160 -6.32 28.55 -5.84
CA TYR A 160 -4.96 28.93 -6.22
C TYR A 160 -4.23 27.74 -6.84
N LYS A 161 -3.88 27.87 -8.12
CA LYS A 161 -3.13 26.81 -8.83
C LYS A 161 -1.61 26.98 -8.70
N ASP A 162 -1.17 28.21 -8.54
CA ASP A 162 0.25 28.51 -8.34
C ASP A 162 0.71 28.07 -6.93
N PRO A 163 1.77 27.25 -6.81
CA PRO A 163 2.26 26.75 -5.52
C PRO A 163 2.70 27.86 -4.55
N ALA A 164 3.29 28.95 -5.07
CA ALA A 164 3.74 30.06 -4.22
C ALA A 164 2.56 30.86 -3.65
N GLU A 165 1.51 31.05 -4.44
CA GLU A 165 0.27 31.67 -3.99
C GLU A 165 -0.43 30.81 -2.94
N ARG A 166 -0.54 29.48 -3.14
CA ARG A 166 -1.08 28.54 -2.16
C ARG A 166 -0.35 28.63 -0.84
N GLU A 167 0.98 28.58 -0.88
CA GLU A 167 1.81 28.68 0.32
C GLU A 167 1.58 29.98 1.07
N SER A 168 1.54 31.11 0.34
CA SER A 168 1.31 32.43 0.91
C SER A 168 -0.05 32.54 1.59
N GLN A 169 -1.13 32.08 0.93
CA GLN A 169 -2.49 32.12 1.47
C GLN A 169 -2.62 31.25 2.73
N ILE A 170 -2.08 30.04 2.71
CA ILE A 170 -2.12 29.13 3.87
C ILE A 170 -1.31 29.70 5.04
N LYS A 171 -0.14 30.30 4.80
CA LYS A 171 0.65 30.96 5.85
C LYS A 171 -0.05 32.16 6.49
N ASN A 172 -0.88 32.86 5.73
CA ASN A 172 -1.67 34.00 6.25
C ASN A 172 -2.79 33.55 7.21
N MET A 173 -3.13 32.27 7.20
CA MET A 173 -4.08 31.66 8.14
C MET A 173 -3.35 31.28 9.44
N SER A 174 -3.09 32.23 10.31
CA SER A 174 -2.13 32.15 11.42
C SER A 174 -2.36 30.97 12.40
N GLU A 175 -3.60 30.64 12.75
CA GLU A 175 -3.91 29.50 13.62
C GLU A 175 -3.88 28.18 12.85
N GLY A 176 -4.53 28.10 11.69
CA GLY A 176 -4.51 26.92 10.83
C GLY A 176 -3.10 26.52 10.39
N PHE A 177 -2.22 27.49 10.12
CA PHE A 177 -0.84 27.17 9.77
C PHE A 177 -0.05 26.53 10.93
N ARG A 178 -0.28 26.92 12.18
CA ARG A 178 0.37 26.32 13.34
C ARG A 178 0.01 24.82 13.48
N GLU A 179 -1.26 24.50 13.33
CA GLU A 179 -1.74 23.12 13.37
C GLU A 179 -1.18 22.29 12.18
N LEU A 180 -1.14 22.88 10.99
CA LEU A 180 -0.51 22.26 9.82
C LEU A 180 0.98 21.98 10.03
N ALA A 181 1.71 22.94 10.59
CA ALA A 181 3.15 22.84 10.81
C ALA A 181 3.52 21.73 11.81
N THR A 182 2.64 21.45 12.77
CA THR A 182 2.89 20.43 13.80
C THR A 182 2.27 19.07 13.47
N GLY A 183 1.13 19.03 12.79
CA GLY A 183 0.38 17.80 12.52
C GLY A 183 0.55 17.25 11.11
N ILE A 184 0.46 18.09 10.08
CA ILE A 184 0.38 17.66 8.67
C ILE A 184 1.75 17.68 7.98
N LEU A 185 2.46 18.82 8.03
CA LEU A 185 3.72 18.97 7.30
C LEU A 185 4.80 17.95 7.65
N PRO A 186 4.96 17.51 8.92
CA PRO A 186 5.92 16.45 9.27
C PRO A 186 5.62 15.11 8.60
N GLU A 187 4.35 14.77 8.36
CA GLU A 187 3.93 13.54 7.69
C GLU A 187 4.29 13.52 6.20
N LEU A 188 4.44 14.70 5.58
CA LEU A 188 4.82 14.86 4.17
C LEU A 188 6.32 14.79 3.93
N ARG A 189 7.13 14.93 4.98
CA ARG A 189 8.61 14.82 4.91
C ARG A 189 9.02 13.35 4.92
N ARG A 190 8.66 12.60 3.87
CA ARG A 190 8.79 11.14 3.84
C ARG A 190 9.36 10.61 2.53
N SER A 191 9.89 9.40 2.59
CA SER A 191 10.00 8.52 1.44
C SER A 191 9.08 7.32 1.63
N ARG A 192 8.30 6.99 0.62
CA ARG A 192 7.51 5.74 0.53
C ARG A 192 8.38 4.69 -0.13
N LEU A 193 8.50 3.54 0.50
CA LEU A 193 9.17 2.34 -0.03
C LEU A 193 8.08 1.33 -0.32
N ILE A 194 7.93 0.91 -1.55
CA ILE A 194 6.80 0.11 -2.00
C ILE A 194 7.33 -1.15 -2.68
N ILE A 195 6.78 -2.31 -2.31
CA ILE A 195 6.95 -3.56 -3.03
C ILE A 195 5.60 -3.90 -3.66
N ASN A 196 5.53 -3.98 -4.97
CA ASN A 196 4.40 -4.53 -5.69
C ASN A 196 4.72 -5.98 -6.05
N TYR A 197 3.88 -6.90 -5.62
CA TYR A 197 4.09 -8.33 -5.83
C TYR A 197 2.76 -9.04 -6.08
N GLN A 198 2.84 -10.25 -6.56
CA GLN A 198 1.69 -11.13 -6.72
C GLN A 198 1.82 -12.31 -5.77
N THR A 199 0.71 -12.68 -5.14
CA THR A 199 0.55 -13.99 -4.54
C THR A 199 0.04 -14.94 -5.61
N VAL A 200 0.72 -16.07 -5.76
CA VAL A 200 0.37 -17.11 -6.73
C VAL A 200 -0.11 -18.33 -5.96
N GLY A 201 -1.39 -18.68 -6.11
CA GLY A 201 -1.97 -19.89 -5.53
C GLY A 201 -1.40 -21.16 -6.19
N ARG A 202 -1.56 -22.29 -5.50
CA ARG A 202 -1.13 -23.60 -6.01
C ARG A 202 -1.78 -23.92 -7.36
N SER A 203 -1.07 -24.61 -8.23
CA SER A 203 -1.62 -25.16 -9.49
C SER A 203 -2.56 -26.33 -9.19
N ASP A 204 -3.35 -26.73 -10.18
CA ASP A 204 -4.24 -27.88 -10.03
C ASP A 204 -3.47 -29.16 -9.78
N ASP A 205 -2.31 -29.32 -10.42
CA ASP A 205 -1.42 -30.45 -10.20
C ASP A 205 -0.86 -30.45 -8.76
N GLU A 206 -0.39 -29.31 -8.27
CA GLU A 206 0.09 -29.18 -6.88
C GLU A 206 -1.05 -29.45 -5.85
N ILE A 207 -2.29 -29.07 -6.17
CA ILE A 207 -3.46 -29.37 -5.33
C ILE A 207 -3.74 -30.87 -5.34
N ASN A 208 -3.72 -31.50 -6.51
CA ASN A 208 -3.95 -32.94 -6.63
C ASN A 208 -2.86 -33.77 -5.94
N GLU A 209 -1.60 -33.40 -6.11
CA GLU A 209 -0.47 -34.02 -5.39
C GLU A 209 -0.62 -33.89 -3.88
N GLN A 210 -0.99 -32.69 -3.40
CA GLN A 210 -1.20 -32.46 -1.97
C GLN A 210 -2.40 -33.23 -1.43
N TYR A 211 -3.50 -33.30 -2.21
CA TYR A 211 -4.67 -34.09 -1.85
C TYR A 211 -4.34 -35.57 -1.72
N ALA A 212 -3.54 -36.11 -2.62
CA ALA A 212 -3.10 -37.51 -2.56
C ALA A 212 -2.17 -37.79 -1.39
N ALA A 213 -1.30 -36.82 -1.02
CA ALA A 213 -0.32 -36.98 0.04
C ALA A 213 -0.93 -36.71 1.43
N ASP A 214 -1.64 -35.61 1.61
CA ASP A 214 -2.25 -35.17 2.86
C ASP A 214 -3.33 -34.12 2.63
N PRO A 215 -4.62 -34.50 2.55
CA PRO A 215 -5.72 -33.58 2.29
C PRO A 215 -5.87 -32.47 3.34
N SER A 216 -5.41 -32.69 4.58
CA SER A 216 -5.55 -31.73 5.67
C SER A 216 -4.72 -30.45 5.47
N LYS A 217 -3.79 -30.45 4.52
CA LYS A 217 -2.93 -29.31 4.16
C LYS A 217 -3.44 -28.47 2.98
N LEU A 218 -4.66 -28.72 2.52
CA LEU A 218 -5.26 -27.97 1.40
C LEU A 218 -5.93 -26.67 1.82
N SER A 219 -6.16 -26.41 3.09
CA SER A 219 -6.79 -25.18 3.61
C SER A 219 -5.82 -24.00 3.65
#